data_35f922f65b6022ac0b741f07aa3a42d7
#
_entry.id   35f922f65b6022ac0b741f07aa3a42d7
#
_cell.length_a   1.000
_cell.length_b   1.000
_cell.length_c   1.000
_cell.angle_alpha   90.00
_cell.angle_beta   90.00
_cell.angle_gamma   90.00
#
_symmetry.space_group_name_H-M   'P 1'
#
loop_
_entity.id
_entity.type
_entity.pdbx_description
1 polymer ?
#
loop_
_entity_poly.entity_id
_entity_poly.type
_entity_poly.pdbx_seq_one_letter_code
_entity_poly.pdbx_strand_id
1 'polypeptide(L)'
;MEHVVARVNAKDVIVAAVISLAVVAGLPGLGILVFALRPVLFIAVLAAIPTGLLLWAFSVRFREWLAAETELEVNYRGLRMPQDLALHPSHSWARMYDVVVVGADDLVQAALGPVEEVELPPDGRHVRRGDQLFRLRHADRCLEVRAPVSGTVIAVNETLRDHPELINQEPFGQGWVVRLRADDLQEDRPALLRGGRARAWFRRDVDRLLETMSTKGGEAAALAEGPAPAGQLHRQIDDAAWNQLTATTFTAQRTEREDAR
;
A
#
# COMPACT_ATOMS: atom_id res chain seq x y z
N MET A 1 -6.71 9.98 -20.40
CA MET A 1 -7.70 9.09 -21.05
C MET A 1 -8.62 8.58 -19.95
N GLU A 2 -9.79 9.22 -19.86
CA GLU A 2 -10.82 8.82 -18.88
C GLU A 2 -11.47 7.53 -19.35
N HIS A 3 -11.34 6.46 -18.55
CA HIS A 3 -12.15 5.26 -18.74
C HIS A 3 -13.54 5.53 -18.17
N VAL A 4 -14.47 5.85 -19.07
CA VAL A 4 -15.90 5.85 -18.77
C VAL A 4 -16.32 4.39 -18.52
N VAL A 5 -16.40 4.02 -17.25
CA VAL A 5 -17.08 2.78 -16.83
C VAL A 5 -18.57 3.04 -17.01
N ALA A 6 -19.17 2.45 -18.02
CA ALA A 6 -20.61 2.50 -18.24
C ALA A 6 -21.32 1.88 -17.02
N ARG A 7 -21.88 2.74 -16.17
CA ARG A 7 -22.80 2.32 -15.11
C ARG A 7 -24.06 1.76 -15.80
N VAL A 8 -24.22 0.45 -15.74
CA VAL A 8 -25.50 -0.15 -16.10
C VAL A 8 -26.52 0.37 -15.10
N ASN A 9 -27.42 1.23 -15.57
CA ASN A 9 -28.41 1.87 -14.73
C ASN A 9 -29.49 0.83 -14.37
N ALA A 10 -29.93 0.78 -13.12
CA ALA A 10 -30.99 -0.11 -12.67
C ALA A 10 -32.27 0.05 -13.52
N LYS A 11 -32.48 1.25 -14.11
CA LYS A 11 -33.55 1.52 -15.06
C LYS A 11 -33.43 0.69 -16.35
N ASP A 12 -32.22 0.48 -16.85
CA ASP A 12 -32.00 -0.28 -18.11
C ASP A 12 -32.28 -1.77 -17.89
N VAL A 13 -31.96 -2.29 -16.70
CA VAL A 13 -32.28 -3.68 -16.31
C VAL A 13 -33.79 -3.87 -16.16
N ILE A 14 -34.48 -2.90 -15.53
CA ILE A 14 -35.92 -2.93 -15.37
C ILE A 14 -36.61 -2.81 -16.74
N VAL A 15 -36.17 -1.93 -17.62
CA VAL A 15 -36.69 -1.76 -18.98
C VAL A 15 -36.49 -3.04 -19.81
N ALA A 16 -35.31 -3.65 -19.75
CA ALA A 16 -35.06 -4.92 -20.44
C ALA A 16 -35.95 -6.06 -19.91
N ALA A 17 -36.18 -6.13 -18.60
CA ALA A 17 -37.11 -7.10 -17.98
C ALA A 17 -38.57 -6.86 -18.40
N VAL A 18 -39.00 -5.61 -18.44
CA VAL A 18 -40.36 -5.23 -18.88
C VAL A 18 -40.58 -5.52 -20.36
N ILE A 19 -39.60 -5.20 -21.23
CA ILE A 19 -39.68 -5.52 -22.68
C ILE A 19 -39.72 -7.04 -22.87
N SER A 20 -38.90 -7.81 -22.17
CA SER A 20 -38.92 -9.28 -22.24
C SER A 20 -40.27 -9.86 -21.82
N LEU A 21 -40.87 -9.31 -20.77
CA LEU A 21 -42.20 -9.71 -20.30
C LEU A 21 -43.31 -9.36 -21.30
N ALA A 22 -43.22 -8.18 -21.93
CA ALA A 22 -44.18 -7.72 -22.96
C ALA A 22 -44.10 -8.56 -24.23
N VAL A 23 -42.91 -8.97 -24.66
CA VAL A 23 -42.68 -9.84 -25.84
C VAL A 23 -43.27 -11.24 -25.59
N VAL A 24 -43.09 -11.79 -24.38
CA VAL A 24 -43.64 -13.11 -23.99
C VAL A 24 -45.19 -13.07 -23.89
N ALA A 25 -45.74 -11.93 -23.43
CA ALA A 25 -47.21 -11.75 -23.34
C ALA A 25 -47.90 -11.48 -24.67
N GLY A 26 -47.15 -10.98 -25.68
CA GLY A 26 -47.70 -10.50 -26.95
C GLY A 26 -47.77 -11.53 -28.09
N LEU A 27 -47.42 -12.80 -27.88
CA LEU A 27 -47.50 -13.85 -28.90
C LEU A 27 -48.79 -14.68 -28.85
N PRO A 28 -49.90 -14.23 -29.43
CA PRO A 28 -51.15 -15.00 -29.52
C PRO A 28 -51.09 -15.85 -30.79
N GLY A 29 -50.71 -17.08 -30.66
CA GLY A 29 -50.72 -17.96 -31.87
C GLY A 29 -50.13 -19.37 -31.67
N LEU A 30 -49.34 -19.59 -30.67
CA LEU A 30 -48.81 -20.92 -30.33
C LEU A 30 -49.54 -21.51 -29.08
N GLY A 31 -50.85 -21.65 -29.19
CA GLY A 31 -51.75 -21.78 -28.03
C GLY A 31 -51.46 -22.92 -27.07
N ILE A 32 -51.12 -24.11 -27.45
CA ILE A 32 -50.98 -25.26 -26.53
C ILE A 32 -49.56 -25.40 -26.03
N LEU A 33 -48.56 -25.23 -26.88
CA LEU A 33 -47.17 -25.34 -26.47
C LEU A 33 -46.74 -24.18 -25.53
N VAL A 34 -47.25 -22.98 -25.85
CA VAL A 34 -46.98 -21.78 -25.02
C VAL A 34 -47.69 -21.89 -23.65
N PHE A 35 -48.86 -22.50 -23.58
CA PHE A 35 -49.57 -22.69 -22.33
C PHE A 35 -48.85 -23.69 -21.40
N ALA A 36 -48.25 -24.74 -21.98
CA ALA A 36 -47.45 -25.71 -21.21
C ALA A 36 -46.07 -25.14 -20.78
N LEU A 37 -45.50 -24.22 -21.59
CA LEU A 37 -44.21 -23.56 -21.31
C LEU A 37 -44.31 -22.35 -20.34
N ARG A 38 -45.51 -21.75 -20.21
CA ARG A 38 -45.75 -20.60 -19.33
C ARG A 38 -45.29 -20.80 -17.87
N PRO A 39 -45.64 -21.90 -17.18
CA PRO A 39 -45.21 -22.10 -15.80
C PRO A 39 -43.71 -22.29 -15.71
N VAL A 40 -43.08 -22.93 -16.69
CA VAL A 40 -41.60 -23.14 -16.74
C VAL A 40 -40.89 -21.81 -16.95
N LEU A 41 -41.36 -20.98 -17.88
CA LEU A 41 -40.84 -19.64 -18.11
C LEU A 41 -41.06 -18.72 -16.90
N PHE A 42 -42.22 -18.81 -16.27
CA PHE A 42 -42.49 -18.03 -15.06
C PHE A 42 -41.56 -18.40 -13.91
N ILE A 43 -41.34 -19.70 -13.68
CA ILE A 43 -40.38 -20.20 -12.67
C ILE A 43 -38.96 -19.79 -13.04
N ALA A 44 -38.60 -19.87 -14.32
CA ALA A 44 -37.27 -19.47 -14.78
C ALA A 44 -37.00 -17.97 -14.56
N VAL A 45 -37.99 -17.10 -14.84
CA VAL A 45 -37.92 -15.66 -14.59
C VAL A 45 -37.85 -15.37 -13.09
N LEU A 46 -38.68 -16.05 -12.27
CA LEU A 46 -38.65 -15.93 -10.81
C LEU A 46 -37.30 -16.38 -10.22
N ALA A 47 -36.66 -17.39 -10.79
CA ALA A 47 -35.34 -17.85 -10.39
C ALA A 47 -34.23 -16.93 -10.93
N ALA A 48 -34.39 -16.37 -12.11
CA ALA A 48 -33.36 -15.51 -12.74
C ALA A 48 -33.15 -14.19 -12.00
N ILE A 49 -34.23 -13.62 -11.39
CA ILE A 49 -34.11 -12.36 -10.64
C ILE A 49 -33.22 -12.52 -9.40
N PRO A 50 -33.48 -13.45 -8.46
CA PRO A 50 -32.63 -13.61 -7.29
C PRO A 50 -31.23 -14.11 -7.67
N THR A 51 -31.11 -14.96 -8.71
CA THR A 51 -29.80 -15.41 -9.22
C THR A 51 -29.02 -14.24 -9.81
N GLY A 52 -29.67 -13.37 -10.59
CA GLY A 52 -29.07 -12.17 -11.14
C GLY A 52 -28.64 -11.17 -10.06
N LEU A 53 -29.46 -10.99 -9.02
CA LEU A 53 -29.12 -10.16 -7.86
C LEU A 53 -27.95 -10.73 -7.05
N LEU A 54 -27.90 -12.05 -6.86
CA LEU A 54 -26.78 -12.73 -6.20
C LEU A 54 -25.50 -12.61 -7.01
N LEU A 55 -25.57 -12.85 -8.31
CA LEU A 55 -24.42 -12.69 -9.22
C LEU A 55 -23.96 -11.23 -9.28
N TRP A 56 -24.89 -10.27 -9.28
CA TRP A 56 -24.56 -8.84 -9.23
C TRP A 56 -23.90 -8.47 -7.90
N ALA A 57 -24.47 -8.90 -6.77
CA ALA A 57 -23.88 -8.66 -5.44
C ALA A 57 -22.51 -9.34 -5.28
N PHE A 58 -22.36 -10.57 -5.80
CA PHE A 58 -21.08 -11.26 -5.84
C PHE A 58 -20.07 -10.55 -6.75
N SER A 59 -20.50 -10.11 -7.94
CA SER A 59 -19.63 -9.39 -8.89
C SER A 59 -19.20 -8.03 -8.36
N VAL A 60 -20.07 -7.32 -7.62
CA VAL A 60 -19.71 -6.04 -6.97
C VAL A 60 -18.68 -6.28 -5.88
N ARG A 61 -18.89 -7.24 -4.99
CA ARG A 61 -17.93 -7.61 -3.96
C ARG A 61 -16.61 -8.14 -4.54
N PHE A 62 -16.71 -8.94 -5.58
CA PHE A 62 -15.53 -9.44 -6.29
C PHE A 62 -14.78 -8.34 -7.02
N ARG A 63 -15.50 -7.38 -7.62
CA ARG A 63 -14.88 -6.19 -8.24
C ARG A 63 -14.29 -5.24 -7.20
N GLU A 64 -14.94 -5.04 -6.05
CA GLU A 64 -14.38 -4.28 -4.93
C GLU A 64 -13.15 -4.97 -4.35
N TRP A 65 -13.18 -6.30 -4.22
CA TRP A 65 -12.02 -7.09 -3.81
C TRP A 65 -10.88 -7.00 -4.83
N LEU A 66 -11.18 -7.16 -6.13
CA LEU A 66 -10.21 -6.96 -7.20
C LEU A 66 -9.69 -5.51 -7.26
N ALA A 67 -10.55 -4.52 -7.09
CA ALA A 67 -10.14 -3.11 -7.07
C ALA A 67 -9.21 -2.84 -5.87
N ALA A 68 -9.51 -3.40 -4.70
CA ALA A 68 -8.64 -3.31 -3.53
C ALA A 68 -7.30 -4.03 -3.74
N GLU A 69 -7.27 -5.09 -4.56
CA GLU A 69 -6.05 -5.83 -4.94
C GLU A 69 -5.30 -5.14 -6.10
N THR A 70 -6.00 -4.36 -6.94
CA THR A 70 -5.42 -3.67 -8.10
C THR A 70 -5.11 -2.19 -7.86
N GLU A 71 -5.42 -1.63 -6.69
CA GLU A 71 -4.84 -0.34 -6.30
C GLU A 71 -3.33 -0.51 -6.21
N LEU A 72 -2.63 0.02 -7.22
CA LEU A 72 -1.16 -0.07 -7.32
C LEU A 72 -0.46 0.70 -6.20
N GLU A 73 -1.18 1.58 -5.51
CA GLU A 73 -0.66 2.42 -4.43
C GLU A 73 -1.72 2.62 -3.35
N VAL A 74 -1.32 2.44 -2.09
CA VAL A 74 -2.14 2.82 -0.93
C VAL A 74 -1.75 4.23 -0.51
N ASN A 75 -2.72 5.14 -0.49
CA ASN A 75 -2.57 6.45 0.13
C ASN A 75 -3.30 6.45 1.47
N TYR A 76 -2.54 6.60 2.55
CA TYR A 76 -3.09 6.66 3.90
C TYR A 76 -2.60 7.91 4.61
N ARG A 77 -3.52 8.83 4.94
CA ARG A 77 -3.22 10.12 5.58
C ARG A 77 -2.15 10.94 4.84
N GLY A 78 -2.16 10.86 3.50
CA GLY A 78 -1.22 11.57 2.63
C GLY A 78 0.13 10.87 2.44
N LEU A 79 0.36 9.72 3.09
CA LEU A 79 1.54 8.89 2.89
C LEU A 79 1.25 7.76 1.92
N ARG A 80 2.19 7.48 1.02
CA ARG A 80 2.06 6.53 -0.08
C ARG A 80 2.79 5.24 0.22
N MET A 81 2.24 4.14 -0.27
CA MET A 81 2.87 2.82 -0.23
C MET A 81 2.45 2.02 -1.46
N PRO A 82 3.31 1.80 -2.44
CA PRO A 82 3.06 0.90 -3.56
C PRO A 82 2.88 -0.55 -3.10
N GLN A 83 1.97 -1.27 -3.75
CA GLN A 83 1.62 -2.64 -3.34
C GLN A 83 2.62 -3.70 -3.82
N ASP A 84 3.41 -3.40 -4.83
CA ASP A 84 4.44 -4.28 -5.37
C ASP A 84 5.68 -4.41 -4.46
N LEU A 85 5.72 -3.60 -3.38
CA LEU A 85 6.84 -3.56 -2.47
C LEU A 85 6.68 -4.54 -1.31
N ALA A 86 7.82 -5.02 -0.83
CA ALA A 86 7.95 -5.62 0.49
C ALA A 86 8.51 -4.58 1.45
N LEU A 87 7.94 -4.49 2.66
CA LEU A 87 8.40 -3.59 3.70
C LEU A 87 9.17 -4.37 4.76
N HIS A 88 10.24 -3.78 5.23
CA HIS A 88 10.92 -4.21 6.44
C HIS A 88 10.44 -3.35 7.61
N PRO A 89 10.31 -3.89 8.84
CA PRO A 89 9.83 -3.13 9.99
C PRO A 89 10.68 -1.92 10.40
N SER A 90 11.87 -1.74 9.82
CA SER A 90 12.67 -0.50 9.95
C SER A 90 12.40 0.52 8.86
N HIS A 91 11.24 0.44 8.19
CA HIS A 91 10.82 1.37 7.15
C HIS A 91 11.71 1.44 5.91
N SER A 92 12.51 0.39 5.64
CA SER A 92 13.05 0.17 4.31
C SER A 92 12.04 -0.60 3.45
N TRP A 93 11.90 -0.18 2.20
CA TRP A 93 11.17 -0.97 1.20
C TRP A 93 12.13 -1.76 0.33
N ALA A 94 11.66 -2.91 -0.14
CA ALA A 94 12.37 -3.77 -1.07
C ALA A 94 11.50 -4.12 -2.27
N ARG A 95 12.02 -3.88 -3.48
CA ARG A 95 11.43 -4.36 -4.74
C ARG A 95 12.28 -5.50 -5.25
N MET A 96 11.69 -6.69 -5.31
CA MET A 96 12.40 -7.93 -5.59
C MET A 96 12.28 -8.29 -7.07
N TYR A 97 13.40 -8.16 -7.78
CA TYR A 97 13.64 -8.64 -9.13
C TYR A 97 14.80 -9.65 -9.10
N ASP A 98 15.59 -9.73 -10.16
CA ASP A 98 16.87 -10.46 -10.17
C ASP A 98 17.85 -9.89 -9.14
N VAL A 99 17.70 -8.60 -8.83
CA VAL A 99 18.35 -7.88 -7.74
C VAL A 99 17.30 -7.25 -6.85
N VAL A 100 17.61 -7.02 -5.58
CA VAL A 100 16.74 -6.34 -4.64
C VAL A 100 17.05 -4.85 -4.64
N VAL A 101 16.10 -4.05 -5.09
CA VAL A 101 16.19 -2.58 -5.03
C VAL A 101 15.63 -2.12 -3.69
N VAL A 102 16.35 -1.27 -2.98
CA VAL A 102 16.03 -0.83 -1.62
C VAL A 102 16.00 0.70 -1.54
N GLY A 103 15.06 1.22 -0.79
CA GLY A 103 14.95 2.63 -0.43
C GLY A 103 14.24 2.81 0.92
N ALA A 104 13.94 4.05 1.27
CA ALA A 104 13.17 4.42 2.46
C ALA A 104 11.70 4.68 2.09
N ASP A 105 10.76 4.31 2.97
CA ASP A 105 9.34 4.55 2.74
C ASP A 105 8.91 6.00 3.07
N ASP A 106 7.68 6.33 2.74
CA ASP A 106 7.13 7.68 2.94
C ASP A 106 7.06 8.08 4.43
N LEU A 107 6.96 7.13 5.36
CA LEU A 107 6.93 7.43 6.78
C LEU A 107 8.27 7.98 7.28
N VAL A 108 9.38 7.41 6.81
CA VAL A 108 10.74 7.86 7.14
C VAL A 108 10.90 9.32 6.77
N GLN A 109 10.60 9.66 5.52
CA GLN A 109 10.77 11.03 5.04
C GLN A 109 9.78 12.01 5.68
N ALA A 110 8.56 11.58 6.00
CA ALA A 110 7.58 12.42 6.68
C ALA A 110 8.03 12.77 8.11
N ALA A 111 8.67 11.83 8.80
CA ALA A 111 9.19 12.02 10.15
C ALA A 111 10.50 12.83 10.16
N LEU A 112 11.41 12.54 9.24
CA LEU A 112 12.72 13.20 9.16
C LEU A 112 12.62 14.62 8.58
N GLY A 113 11.80 14.80 7.52
CA GLY A 113 11.70 16.02 6.75
C GLY A 113 12.44 15.95 5.41
N PRO A 114 12.71 17.12 4.77
CA PRO A 114 13.49 17.18 3.54
C PRO A 114 14.88 16.57 3.72
N VAL A 115 15.20 15.52 2.99
CA VAL A 115 16.53 14.89 3.06
C VAL A 115 17.56 15.82 2.44
N GLU A 116 18.62 16.12 3.18
CA GLU A 116 19.72 17.00 2.76
C GLU A 116 20.97 16.21 2.41
N GLU A 117 21.15 15.03 3.02
CA GLU A 117 22.31 14.17 2.80
C GLU A 117 21.92 12.69 2.92
N VAL A 118 22.52 11.87 2.05
CA VAL A 118 22.41 10.42 2.07
C VAL A 118 23.78 9.79 2.23
N GLU A 119 24.03 9.14 3.37
CA GLU A 119 25.24 8.36 3.58
C GLU A 119 25.10 6.99 2.92
N LEU A 120 25.65 6.86 1.71
CA LEU A 120 25.59 5.64 0.91
C LEU A 120 26.61 4.61 1.40
N PRO A 121 26.30 3.31 1.38
CA PRO A 121 27.26 2.27 1.69
C PRO A 121 28.27 2.12 0.53
N PRO A 122 29.49 1.62 0.79
CA PRO A 122 30.43 1.32 -0.27
C PRO A 122 29.95 0.11 -1.11
N ASP A 123 30.26 0.13 -2.39
CA ASP A 123 30.06 -1.01 -3.27
C ASP A 123 30.82 -2.24 -2.77
N GLY A 124 30.25 -3.41 -2.97
CA GLY A 124 30.81 -4.68 -2.50
C GLY A 124 30.62 -4.95 -1.00
N ARG A 125 30.05 -4.01 -0.22
CA ARG A 125 29.76 -4.24 1.19
C ARG A 125 28.74 -5.37 1.34
N HIS A 126 29.09 -6.38 2.13
CA HIS A 126 28.15 -7.41 2.55
C HIS A 126 27.39 -6.95 3.79
N VAL A 127 26.08 -7.16 3.81
CA VAL A 127 25.17 -6.83 4.93
C VAL A 127 24.28 -8.02 5.24
N ARG A 128 23.96 -8.19 6.51
CA ARG A 128 22.90 -9.13 6.96
C ARG A 128 21.59 -8.37 7.08
N ARG A 129 20.48 -9.08 6.96
CA ARG A 129 19.16 -8.51 7.26
C ARG A 129 19.16 -7.86 8.66
N GLY A 130 18.67 -6.62 8.73
CA GLY A 130 18.64 -5.81 9.95
C GLY A 130 19.94 -5.03 10.24
N ASP A 131 21.01 -5.25 9.49
CA ASP A 131 22.20 -4.40 9.61
C ASP A 131 21.88 -3.00 9.07
N GLN A 132 22.58 -1.98 9.59
CA GLN A 132 22.53 -0.65 9.02
C GLN A 132 23.00 -0.68 7.57
N LEU A 133 22.15 -0.18 6.65
CA LEU A 133 22.43 -0.16 5.23
C LEU A 133 22.88 1.23 4.76
N PHE A 134 22.09 2.27 5.05
CA PHE A 134 22.40 3.66 4.75
C PHE A 134 21.82 4.59 5.81
N ARG A 135 22.16 5.89 5.77
CA ARG A 135 21.61 6.91 6.64
C ARG A 135 21.07 8.08 5.84
N LEU A 136 20.02 8.68 6.39
CA LEU A 136 19.40 9.90 5.88
C LEU A 136 19.57 11.00 6.91
N ARG A 137 19.91 12.21 6.46
CA ARG A 137 20.10 13.38 7.32
C ARG A 137 19.18 14.53 6.91
N HIS A 138 18.73 15.25 7.92
CA HIS A 138 18.08 16.55 7.81
C HIS A 138 18.42 17.39 9.03
N ALA A 139 19.10 18.51 8.87
CA ALA A 139 19.64 19.33 9.96
C ALA A 139 20.44 18.44 10.95
N ASP A 140 20.13 18.52 12.23
CA ASP A 140 20.79 17.73 13.29
C ASP A 140 20.23 16.31 13.44
N ARG A 141 19.21 15.94 12.65
CA ARG A 141 18.56 14.63 12.72
C ARG A 141 19.19 13.66 11.74
N CYS A 142 19.42 12.45 12.22
CA CYS A 142 19.94 11.35 11.43
C CYS A 142 19.07 10.12 11.66
N LEU A 143 18.72 9.42 10.58
CA LEU A 143 17.94 8.20 10.64
C LEU A 143 18.68 7.07 9.92
N GLU A 144 18.85 5.95 10.62
CA GLU A 144 19.45 4.73 10.08
C GLU A 144 18.38 3.87 9.42
N VAL A 145 18.59 3.54 8.15
CA VAL A 145 17.75 2.60 7.40
C VAL A 145 18.46 1.26 7.31
N ARG A 146 17.77 0.19 7.67
CA ARG A 146 18.33 -1.15 7.78
C ARG A 146 18.08 -2.00 6.55
N ALA A 147 18.98 -2.96 6.34
CA ALA A 147 18.89 -3.91 5.22
C ALA A 147 17.65 -4.80 5.37
N PRO A 148 16.76 -4.84 4.37
CA PRO A 148 15.59 -5.69 4.38
C PRO A 148 15.91 -7.17 4.15
N VAL A 149 17.04 -7.44 3.50
CA VAL A 149 17.54 -8.78 3.17
C VAL A 149 19.05 -8.84 3.38
N SER A 150 19.57 -10.05 3.57
CA SER A 150 21.01 -10.33 3.57
C SER A 150 21.53 -10.34 2.13
N GLY A 151 22.72 -9.77 1.91
CA GLY A 151 23.31 -9.74 0.57
C GLY A 151 24.47 -8.76 0.42
N THR A 152 24.94 -8.63 -0.81
CA THR A 152 26.06 -7.76 -1.17
C THR A 152 25.55 -6.55 -1.95
N VAL A 153 25.99 -5.36 -1.57
CA VAL A 153 25.75 -4.12 -2.32
C VAL A 153 26.43 -4.22 -3.68
N ILE A 154 25.65 -4.12 -4.74
CA ILE A 154 26.15 -4.20 -6.12
C ILE A 154 26.04 -2.89 -6.87
N ALA A 155 25.25 -1.95 -6.36
CA ALA A 155 25.16 -0.59 -6.86
C ALA A 155 24.53 0.31 -5.81
N VAL A 156 24.94 1.56 -5.79
CA VAL A 156 24.30 2.65 -5.05
C VAL A 156 23.78 3.70 -6.02
N ASN A 157 22.78 4.47 -5.61
CA ASN A 157 22.27 5.56 -6.42
C ASN A 157 23.14 6.81 -6.21
N GLU A 158 24.19 6.94 -7.00
CA GLU A 158 25.13 8.07 -6.93
C GLU A 158 24.44 9.43 -7.14
N THR A 159 23.30 9.47 -7.86
CA THR A 159 22.53 10.69 -8.09
C THR A 159 22.08 11.35 -6.77
N LEU A 160 21.90 10.56 -5.73
CA LEU A 160 21.47 11.06 -4.40
C LEU A 160 22.55 11.89 -3.68
N ARG A 161 23.80 11.89 -4.15
CA ARG A 161 24.85 12.77 -3.61
C ARG A 161 24.60 14.23 -3.96
N ASP A 162 24.12 14.45 -5.19
CA ASP A 162 23.85 15.79 -5.72
C ASP A 162 22.38 16.17 -5.59
N HIS A 163 21.48 15.15 -5.54
CA HIS A 163 20.02 15.29 -5.53
C HIS A 163 19.36 14.45 -4.42
N PRO A 164 19.69 14.69 -3.13
CA PRO A 164 19.11 13.93 -2.02
C PRO A 164 17.59 14.11 -1.89
N GLU A 165 17.05 15.23 -2.40
CA GLU A 165 15.61 15.53 -2.43
C GLU A 165 14.78 14.50 -3.22
N LEU A 166 15.39 13.69 -4.08
CA LEU A 166 14.71 12.58 -4.78
C LEU A 166 14.13 11.54 -3.82
N ILE A 167 14.71 11.38 -2.63
CA ILE A 167 14.14 10.55 -1.57
C ILE A 167 12.74 11.03 -1.18
N ASN A 168 12.51 12.36 -1.16
CA ASN A 168 11.22 12.95 -0.81
C ASN A 168 10.27 13.02 -2.01
N GLN A 169 10.79 13.32 -3.20
CA GLN A 169 9.99 13.55 -4.39
C GLN A 169 9.49 12.25 -5.01
N GLU A 170 10.39 11.28 -5.16
CA GLU A 170 10.14 10.01 -5.83
C GLU A 170 10.69 8.82 -5.03
N PRO A 171 10.23 8.62 -3.77
CA PRO A 171 10.79 7.63 -2.84
C PRO A 171 10.80 6.21 -3.40
N PHE A 172 9.81 5.86 -4.20
CA PHE A 172 9.63 4.53 -4.80
C PHE A 172 10.08 4.45 -6.27
N GLY A 173 10.58 5.55 -6.80
CA GLY A 173 11.11 5.71 -8.16
C GLY A 173 12.59 6.06 -8.13
N GLN A 174 12.94 7.29 -8.53
CA GLN A 174 14.31 7.76 -8.61
C GLN A 174 15.01 7.86 -7.24
N GLY A 175 14.25 7.90 -6.13
CA GLY A 175 14.77 7.89 -4.77
C GLY A 175 15.19 6.51 -4.23
N TRP A 176 15.35 5.48 -5.08
CA TRP A 176 15.98 4.22 -4.66
C TRP A 176 17.43 4.50 -4.19
N VAL A 177 17.91 3.76 -3.19
CA VAL A 177 19.22 4.04 -2.58
C VAL A 177 20.26 2.99 -2.92
N VAL A 178 19.91 1.71 -2.80
CA VAL A 178 20.84 0.59 -2.91
C VAL A 178 20.24 -0.53 -3.76
N ARG A 179 21.10 -1.22 -4.51
CA ARG A 179 20.78 -2.51 -5.13
C ARG A 179 21.59 -3.61 -4.45
N LEU A 180 20.92 -4.63 -3.97
CA LEU A 180 21.52 -5.78 -3.29
C LEU A 180 21.40 -7.03 -4.17
N ARG A 181 22.48 -7.79 -4.26
CA ARG A 181 22.41 -9.19 -4.64
C ARG A 181 22.16 -9.98 -3.38
N ALA A 182 20.92 -10.46 -3.19
CA ALA A 182 20.56 -11.25 -2.03
C ALA A 182 21.34 -12.56 -1.97
N ASP A 183 21.71 -12.99 -0.77
CA ASP A 183 22.38 -14.28 -0.54
C ASP A 183 21.36 -15.43 -0.69
N ASP A 184 20.26 -15.37 0.06
CA ASP A 184 19.11 -16.27 -0.03
C ASP A 184 17.82 -15.49 0.20
N LEU A 185 17.15 -15.15 -0.88
CA LEU A 185 15.88 -14.42 -0.82
C LEU A 185 14.75 -15.27 -0.22
N GLN A 186 14.82 -16.59 -0.30
CA GLN A 186 13.81 -17.49 0.25
C GLN A 186 13.86 -17.51 1.79
N GLU A 187 15.06 -17.42 2.36
CA GLU A 187 15.27 -17.33 3.81
C GLU A 187 14.75 -15.98 4.37
N ASP A 188 15.03 -14.87 3.69
CA ASP A 188 14.68 -13.53 4.18
C ASP A 188 13.21 -13.14 3.90
N ARG A 189 12.60 -13.68 2.85
CA ARG A 189 11.26 -13.35 2.39
C ARG A 189 10.15 -13.46 3.44
N PRO A 190 10.12 -14.47 4.33
CA PRO A 190 9.09 -14.58 5.38
C PRO A 190 9.10 -13.43 6.40
N ALA A 191 10.26 -12.79 6.61
CA ALA A 191 10.40 -11.66 7.54
C ALA A 191 9.93 -10.34 6.94
N LEU A 192 9.72 -10.27 5.63
CA LEU A 192 9.22 -9.09 4.95
C LEU A 192 7.70 -9.02 4.97
N LEU A 193 7.18 -7.81 5.15
CA LEU A 193 5.77 -7.52 5.10
C LEU A 193 5.36 -7.29 3.64
N ARG A 194 4.28 -7.95 3.17
CA ARG A 194 3.80 -7.85 1.79
C ARG A 194 2.28 -7.84 1.74
N GLY A 195 1.72 -7.25 0.67
CA GLY A 195 0.29 -7.23 0.41
C GLY A 195 -0.52 -6.69 1.59
N GLY A 196 -1.58 -7.39 2.00
CA GLY A 196 -2.45 -6.99 3.11
C GLY A 196 -1.74 -6.80 4.45
N ARG A 197 -0.69 -7.61 4.74
CA ARG A 197 0.11 -7.48 5.97
C ARG A 197 0.92 -6.18 5.97
N ALA A 198 1.53 -5.82 4.85
CA ALA A 198 2.27 -4.56 4.71
C ALA A 198 1.33 -3.36 4.89
N ARG A 199 0.15 -3.39 4.24
CA ARG A 199 -0.87 -2.32 4.38
C ARG A 199 -1.33 -2.12 5.82
N ALA A 200 -1.67 -3.22 6.50
CA ALA A 200 -2.16 -3.16 7.87
C ALA A 200 -1.07 -2.66 8.85
N TRP A 201 0.16 -3.07 8.61
CA TRP A 201 1.31 -2.63 9.39
C TRP A 201 1.61 -1.15 9.15
N PHE A 202 1.71 -0.72 7.88
CA PHE A 202 1.98 0.67 7.52
C PHE A 202 0.94 1.64 8.12
N ARG A 203 -0.37 1.30 8.02
CA ARG A 203 -1.42 2.11 8.64
C ARG A 203 -1.25 2.25 10.15
N ARG A 204 -0.95 1.16 10.85
CA ARG A 204 -0.73 1.19 12.30
C ARG A 204 0.47 2.04 12.70
N ASP A 205 1.54 2.00 11.92
CA ASP A 205 2.74 2.77 12.21
C ASP A 205 2.55 4.27 11.89
N VAL A 206 1.80 4.60 10.84
CA VAL A 206 1.35 5.97 10.58
C VAL A 206 0.48 6.49 11.73
N ASP A 207 -0.49 5.71 12.21
CA ASP A 207 -1.34 6.10 13.34
C ASP A 207 -0.52 6.29 14.62
N ARG A 208 0.43 5.38 14.90
CA ARG A 208 1.36 5.49 16.04
C ARG A 208 2.22 6.76 15.98
N LEU A 209 2.74 7.09 14.80
CA LEU A 209 3.47 8.34 14.58
C LEU A 209 2.59 9.54 14.98
N LEU A 210 1.37 9.61 14.44
CA LEU A 210 0.44 10.70 14.70
C LEU A 210 0.00 10.77 16.17
N GLU A 211 -0.22 9.64 16.84
CA GLU A 211 -0.53 9.58 18.26
C GLU A 211 0.65 10.12 19.11
N THR A 212 1.88 9.75 18.79
CA THR A 212 3.08 10.24 19.49
C THR A 212 3.21 11.76 19.37
N MET A 213 2.80 12.33 18.24
CA MET A 213 2.78 13.77 18.04
C MET A 213 1.63 14.44 18.80
N SER A 214 0.43 13.85 18.82
CA SER A 214 -0.78 14.40 19.44
C SER A 214 -0.68 14.46 20.97
N THR A 215 0.02 13.54 21.60
CA THR A 215 0.16 13.49 23.07
C THR A 215 1.03 14.61 23.65
N LYS A 216 1.82 15.30 22.81
CA LYS A 216 2.80 16.31 23.27
C LYS A 216 2.50 17.74 22.82
N GLY A 217 1.51 17.98 21.96
CA GLY A 217 1.14 19.33 21.52
C GLY A 217 -0.35 19.45 21.26
N GLY A 218 -1.05 20.27 22.04
CA GLY A 218 -2.49 20.50 21.93
C GLY A 218 -3.00 21.03 20.56
N GLU A 219 -2.13 21.37 19.64
CA GLU A 219 -2.47 21.77 18.26
C GLU A 219 -2.49 20.59 17.26
N ALA A 220 -1.81 19.48 17.59
CA ALA A 220 -1.81 18.28 16.73
C ALA A 220 -3.18 17.58 16.67
N ALA A 221 -4.05 17.79 17.67
CA ALA A 221 -5.43 17.30 17.66
C ALA A 221 -6.27 17.88 16.52
N ALA A 222 -5.97 19.10 16.04
CA ALA A 222 -6.65 19.73 14.92
C ALA A 222 -6.31 19.08 13.56
N LEU A 223 -5.22 18.32 13.47
CA LEU A 223 -4.80 17.59 12.26
C LEU A 223 -5.53 16.25 12.11
N ALA A 224 -6.26 15.79 13.14
CA ALA A 224 -7.00 14.53 13.10
C ALA A 224 -8.25 14.60 12.21
N GLU A 225 -8.74 15.78 11.85
CA GLU A 225 -9.96 15.97 11.05
C GLU A 225 -9.70 16.28 9.55
N GLY A 226 -8.43 16.40 9.12
CA GLY A 226 -8.07 16.62 7.72
C GLY A 226 -6.79 15.89 7.32
N PRO A 227 -6.53 15.68 6.03
CA PRO A 227 -5.25 15.14 5.59
C PRO A 227 -4.17 16.17 5.92
N ALA A 228 -3.41 15.90 7.00
CA ALA A 228 -2.19 16.66 7.23
C ALA A 228 -1.28 16.49 5.99
N PRO A 229 -0.79 17.59 5.38
CA PRO A 229 0.16 17.45 4.29
C PRO A 229 1.38 16.68 4.84
N ALA A 230 1.63 15.50 4.34
CA ALA A 230 2.71 14.61 4.77
C ALA A 230 4.08 15.33 4.86
N GLY A 231 4.29 16.33 4.00
CA GLY A 231 5.50 17.14 3.96
C GLY A 231 5.72 18.14 5.12
N GLN A 232 4.82 18.21 6.12
CA GLN A 232 4.97 19.13 7.26
C GLN A 232 5.06 18.41 8.61
N LEU A 233 4.95 17.08 8.66
CA LEU A 233 4.97 16.33 9.92
C LEU A 233 6.29 16.54 10.71
N HIS A 234 7.43 16.56 10.02
CA HIS A 234 8.74 16.79 10.64
C HIS A 234 8.84 18.06 11.48
N ARG A 235 8.09 19.13 11.11
CA ARG A 235 8.11 20.41 11.84
C ARG A 235 7.40 20.35 13.18
N GLN A 236 6.56 19.36 13.38
CA GLN A 236 5.78 19.18 14.62
C GLN A 236 6.44 18.17 15.56
N ILE A 237 7.49 17.50 15.12
CA ILE A 237 8.26 16.53 15.92
C ILE A 237 9.35 17.30 16.69
N ASP A 238 9.18 17.46 18.01
CA ASP A 238 10.22 17.95 18.89
C ASP A 238 11.34 16.92 19.12
N ASP A 239 12.43 17.30 19.76
CA ASP A 239 13.58 16.41 19.98
C ASP A 239 13.24 15.22 20.88
N ALA A 240 12.30 15.39 21.83
CA ALA A 240 11.87 14.31 22.69
C ALA A 240 11.01 13.29 21.94
N ALA A 241 10.09 13.77 21.08
CA ALA A 241 9.31 12.93 20.18
C ALA A 241 10.21 12.24 19.13
N TRP A 242 11.19 12.95 18.59
CA TRP A 242 12.18 12.39 17.68
C TRP A 242 12.94 11.22 18.30
N ASN A 243 13.50 11.42 19.49
CA ASN A 243 14.23 10.38 20.23
C ASN A 243 13.33 9.17 20.54
N GLN A 244 12.08 9.41 20.90
CA GLN A 244 11.11 8.33 21.13
C GLN A 244 10.80 7.57 19.84
N LEU A 245 10.54 8.25 18.73
CA LEU A 245 10.27 7.64 17.43
C LEU A 245 11.46 6.81 16.94
N THR A 246 12.68 7.35 17.03
CA THR A 246 13.87 6.61 16.64
C THR A 246 14.07 5.36 17.48
N ALA A 247 13.80 5.43 18.78
CA ALA A 247 13.94 4.29 19.69
C ALA A 247 12.84 3.22 19.47
N THR A 248 11.59 3.62 19.20
CA THR A 248 10.45 2.69 19.16
C THR A 248 10.09 2.23 17.75
N THR A 249 10.09 3.12 16.77
CA THR A 249 9.62 2.84 15.41
C THR A 249 10.75 2.41 14.49
N PHE A 250 11.90 3.08 14.57
CA PHE A 250 13.00 2.84 13.64
C PHE A 250 14.08 1.88 14.19
N THR A 251 14.14 1.65 15.51
CA THR A 251 15.13 0.78 16.15
C THR A 251 14.57 -0.53 16.72
N ALA A 252 13.25 -0.68 16.80
CA ALA A 252 12.52 -1.71 17.56
C ALA A 252 12.84 -3.19 17.23
N GLN A 253 13.74 -3.48 16.29
CA GLN A 253 14.08 -4.87 15.94
C GLN A 253 15.33 -5.45 16.62
N ARG A 254 15.92 -4.75 17.55
CA ARG A 254 17.01 -5.35 18.33
C ARG A 254 16.49 -6.38 19.35
N THR A 255 15.24 -6.24 19.77
CA THR A 255 14.64 -7.00 20.87
C THR A 255 14.16 -8.40 20.45
N GLU A 256 13.70 -8.61 19.21
CA GLU A 256 13.22 -9.93 18.78
C GLU A 256 14.33 -10.99 18.62
N ARG A 257 15.58 -10.60 18.54
CA ARG A 257 16.73 -11.53 18.48
C ARG A 257 17.28 -11.92 19.86
N GLU A 258 17.00 -11.14 20.89
CA GLU A 258 17.45 -11.46 22.27
C GLU A 258 16.46 -12.41 22.95
N ASP A 259 15.17 -12.35 22.62
CA ASP A 259 14.14 -13.24 23.20
C ASP A 259 14.04 -14.61 22.50
N ALA A 260 14.75 -14.81 21.39
CA ALA A 260 14.80 -16.07 20.63
C ALA A 260 16.08 -16.89 20.88
N ARG A 261 16.87 -16.54 21.90
CA ARG A 261 18.03 -17.27 22.39
C ARG A 261 17.78 -17.73 23.80
#